data_b631b086f37dd531a365c55704c0f613
#
_entry.id   b631b086f37dd531a365c55704c0f613
#
_cell.length_a   1.000
_cell.length_b   1.000
_cell.length_c   1.000
_cell.angle_alpha   90.00
_cell.angle_beta   90.00
_cell.angle_gamma   90.00
#
_symmetry.space_group_name_H-M   'P 1'
#
loop_
_entity.id
_entity.type
_entity.pdbx_description
1 polymer ?
#
loop_
_entity_poly.entity_id
_entity_poly.type
_entity_poly.pdbx_seq_one_letter_code
_entity_poly.pdbx_strand_id
1 'polypeptide(L)'
;GSTDPCGDIVEEYSHRLTASYYFKQNEGRSIARNYGIERATGEYFIFFDSDCVIPENYFATLDAALKAHYVPCFGGPDAAHSSFTDVQKAINFSMTAFLTTGGIRGGKVQMEKFVPRSFNMGYSRRVWETVGGFREMFSEDIDMSTRIRKAGFDIRLIREAFVYHKRRVDLQKFSRQTYVFGMSRITLKLLYPDS
;
A
#
# COMPACT_ATOMS: atom_id res chain seq x y z
N GLY A 1 4.92 -13.95 -12.08
CA GLY A 1 4.99 -15.23 -11.44
C GLY A 1 3.68 -15.69 -10.81
N SER A 2 2.52 -15.16 -11.25
CA SER A 2 1.21 -15.70 -10.88
C SER A 2 0.98 -17.04 -11.59
N THR A 3 0.29 -17.97 -10.93
CA THR A 3 -0.23 -19.20 -11.54
C THR A 3 -1.50 -18.92 -12.35
N ASP A 4 -2.10 -17.76 -12.16
CA ASP A 4 -3.27 -17.25 -12.88
C ASP A 4 -2.88 -15.90 -13.52
N PRO A 5 -2.34 -15.92 -14.75
CA PRO A 5 -1.91 -14.71 -15.45
C PRO A 5 -3.12 -13.87 -15.86
N CYS A 6 -2.98 -12.55 -15.84
CA CYS A 6 -4.04 -11.61 -16.23
C CYS A 6 -3.70 -10.82 -17.51
N GLY A 7 -2.83 -11.37 -18.36
CA GLY A 7 -2.44 -10.73 -19.62
C GLY A 7 -3.62 -10.45 -20.51
N ASP A 8 -4.49 -11.43 -20.69
CA ASP A 8 -5.70 -11.35 -21.54
C ASP A 8 -6.65 -10.22 -21.07
N ILE A 9 -6.79 -10.06 -19.73
CA ILE A 9 -7.60 -8.97 -19.17
C ILE A 9 -6.96 -7.61 -19.48
N VAL A 10 -5.64 -7.49 -19.37
CA VAL A 10 -4.96 -6.22 -19.70
C VAL A 10 -5.10 -5.90 -21.19
N GLU A 11 -5.04 -6.91 -22.06
CA GLU A 11 -5.24 -6.75 -23.50
C GLU A 11 -6.68 -6.30 -23.83
N GLU A 12 -7.70 -6.90 -23.19
CA GLU A 12 -9.10 -6.50 -23.34
C GLU A 12 -9.31 -5.01 -23.03
N TYR A 13 -8.61 -4.45 -22.06
CA TYR A 13 -8.73 -3.04 -21.67
C TYR A 13 -7.73 -2.10 -22.34
N SER A 14 -6.84 -2.59 -23.19
CA SER A 14 -5.76 -1.80 -23.82
C SER A 14 -6.27 -0.65 -24.70
N HIS A 15 -7.47 -0.79 -25.28
CA HIS A 15 -8.12 0.26 -26.08
C HIS A 15 -8.71 1.41 -25.24
N ARG A 16 -8.87 1.22 -23.92
CA ARG A 16 -9.44 2.19 -22.97
C ARG A 16 -8.40 2.77 -22.00
N LEU A 17 -7.36 2.01 -21.73
CA LEU A 17 -6.33 2.34 -20.75
C LEU A 17 -4.94 2.16 -21.35
N THR A 18 -4.03 3.06 -21.05
CA THR A 18 -2.61 2.86 -21.32
C THR A 18 -2.06 1.89 -20.27
N ALA A 19 -2.24 0.60 -20.55
CA ALA A 19 -1.84 -0.48 -19.66
C ALA A 19 -0.76 -1.35 -20.30
N SER A 20 0.19 -1.82 -19.49
CA SER A 20 1.24 -2.75 -19.91
C SER A 20 1.27 -3.94 -18.95
N TYR A 21 1.31 -5.14 -19.50
CA TYR A 21 1.46 -6.36 -18.73
C TYR A 21 2.90 -6.85 -18.77
N TYR A 22 3.49 -7.08 -17.60
CA TYR A 22 4.83 -7.60 -17.45
C TYR A 22 4.81 -8.89 -16.63
N PHE A 23 5.17 -10.00 -17.26
CA PHE A 23 5.35 -11.27 -16.57
C PHE A 23 6.81 -11.42 -16.10
N LYS A 24 7.00 -11.90 -14.87
CA LYS A 24 8.30 -12.30 -14.32
C LYS A 24 8.12 -13.47 -13.35
N GLN A 25 9.18 -14.20 -13.04
CA GLN A 25 9.15 -15.21 -11.98
C GLN A 25 8.79 -14.58 -10.63
N ASN A 26 8.21 -15.39 -9.74
CA ASN A 26 7.88 -14.95 -8.40
C ASN A 26 9.14 -14.87 -7.53
N GLU A 27 9.60 -13.67 -7.31
CA GLU A 27 10.75 -13.32 -6.46
C GLU A 27 10.32 -12.40 -5.31
N GLY A 28 9.02 -12.36 -5.03
CA GLY A 28 8.43 -11.54 -3.97
C GLY A 28 7.92 -10.17 -4.43
N ARG A 29 7.15 -9.57 -3.54
CA ARG A 29 6.39 -8.34 -3.84
C ARG A 29 7.28 -7.11 -4.00
N SER A 30 8.36 -6.98 -3.24
CA SER A 30 9.29 -5.85 -3.34
C SER A 30 9.95 -5.78 -4.70
N ILE A 31 10.49 -6.93 -5.16
CA ILE A 31 11.11 -7.04 -6.48
C ILE A 31 10.09 -6.77 -7.59
N ALA A 32 8.86 -7.29 -7.46
CA ALA A 32 7.81 -7.02 -8.45
C ALA A 32 7.44 -5.55 -8.54
N ARG A 33 7.34 -4.83 -7.41
CA ARG A 33 7.08 -3.39 -7.41
C ARG A 33 8.24 -2.59 -8.00
N ASN A 34 9.46 -2.90 -7.63
CA ASN A 34 10.67 -2.25 -8.18
C ASN A 34 10.76 -2.44 -9.70
N TYR A 35 10.47 -3.65 -10.18
CA TYR A 35 10.43 -3.95 -11.61
C TYR A 35 9.40 -3.10 -12.37
N GLY A 36 8.23 -2.83 -11.74
CA GLY A 36 7.23 -1.92 -12.30
C GLY A 36 7.67 -0.45 -12.29
N ILE A 37 8.29 0.01 -11.20
CA ILE A 37 8.79 1.39 -11.08
C ILE A 37 9.83 1.70 -12.17
N GLU A 38 10.77 0.79 -12.39
CA GLU A 38 11.84 0.95 -13.39
C GLU A 38 11.30 1.12 -14.82
N ARG A 39 10.10 0.62 -15.09
CA ARG A 39 9.42 0.69 -16.41
C ARG A 39 8.39 1.79 -16.50
N ALA A 40 8.00 2.35 -15.38
CA ALA A 40 7.04 3.44 -15.35
C ALA A 40 7.69 4.75 -15.78
N THR A 41 6.98 5.56 -16.56
CA THR A 41 7.44 6.87 -17.06
C THR A 41 6.81 8.05 -16.32
N GLY A 42 5.82 7.80 -15.47
CA GLY A 42 5.09 8.83 -14.74
C GLY A 42 5.93 9.54 -13.67
N GLU A 43 5.50 10.75 -13.32
CA GLU A 43 6.12 11.57 -12.27
C GLU A 43 5.75 11.12 -10.85
N TYR A 44 4.69 10.30 -10.73
CA TYR A 44 4.18 9.81 -9.46
C TYR A 44 3.79 8.34 -9.57
N PHE A 45 4.29 7.51 -8.68
CA PHE A 45 4.02 6.08 -8.62
C PHE A 45 2.93 5.80 -7.59
N ILE A 46 1.92 5.02 -7.97
CA ILE A 46 0.84 4.60 -7.08
C ILE A 46 0.79 3.07 -7.09
N PHE A 47 0.72 2.46 -5.92
CA PHE A 47 0.73 1.01 -5.75
C PHE A 47 -0.62 0.54 -5.23
N PHE A 48 -1.10 -0.53 -5.84
CA PHE A 48 -2.24 -1.31 -5.37
C PHE A 48 -1.87 -2.78 -5.32
N ASP A 49 -2.36 -3.48 -4.32
CA ASP A 49 -2.27 -4.94 -4.29
C ASP A 49 -3.46 -5.53 -5.08
N SER A 50 -3.28 -6.72 -5.66
CA SER A 50 -4.30 -7.37 -6.51
C SER A 50 -5.59 -7.77 -5.78
N ASP A 51 -5.59 -7.72 -4.45
CA ASP A 51 -6.75 -7.94 -3.60
C ASP A 51 -7.46 -6.64 -3.15
N CYS A 52 -7.16 -5.53 -3.84
CA CYS A 52 -7.85 -4.26 -3.65
C CYS A 52 -8.92 -4.02 -4.72
N VAL A 53 -10.07 -3.49 -4.29
CA VAL A 53 -11.09 -2.90 -5.18
C VAL A 53 -10.99 -1.39 -5.04
N ILE A 54 -10.75 -0.72 -6.18
CA ILE A 54 -10.51 0.71 -6.23
C ILE A 54 -11.85 1.41 -6.52
N PRO A 55 -12.30 2.38 -5.70
CA PRO A 55 -13.50 3.16 -5.98
C PRO A 55 -13.38 3.94 -7.31
N GLU A 56 -14.48 4.08 -8.03
CA GLU A 56 -14.52 4.75 -9.35
C GLU A 56 -13.98 6.19 -9.30
N ASN A 57 -14.23 6.90 -8.21
CA ASN A 57 -13.78 8.29 -8.02
C ASN A 57 -12.37 8.42 -7.43
N TYR A 58 -11.66 7.31 -7.20
CA TYR A 58 -10.36 7.32 -6.51
C TYR A 58 -9.36 8.30 -7.13
N PHE A 59 -9.12 8.19 -8.43
CA PHE A 59 -8.13 9.02 -9.12
C PHE A 59 -8.54 10.49 -9.18
N ALA A 60 -9.82 10.79 -9.39
CA ALA A 60 -10.32 12.16 -9.38
C ALA A 60 -10.14 12.80 -7.99
N THR A 61 -10.44 12.05 -6.94
CA THR A 61 -10.27 12.47 -5.55
C THR A 61 -8.81 12.71 -5.20
N LEU A 62 -7.93 11.79 -5.59
CA LEU A 62 -6.49 11.89 -5.36
C LEU A 62 -5.89 13.09 -6.11
N ASP A 63 -6.24 13.29 -7.38
CA ASP A 63 -5.78 14.41 -8.20
C ASP A 63 -6.19 15.75 -7.57
N ALA A 64 -7.46 15.87 -7.15
CA ALA A 64 -7.95 17.06 -6.47
C ALA A 64 -7.17 17.34 -5.16
N ALA A 65 -6.92 16.31 -4.37
CA ALA A 65 -6.17 16.43 -3.11
C ALA A 65 -4.70 16.85 -3.34
N LEU A 66 -4.04 16.29 -4.35
CA LEU A 66 -2.64 16.63 -4.69
C LEU A 66 -2.53 18.01 -5.35
N LYS A 67 -3.51 18.44 -6.14
CA LYS A 67 -3.57 19.80 -6.69
C LYS A 67 -3.81 20.86 -5.61
N ALA A 68 -4.65 20.57 -4.62
CA ALA A 68 -4.90 21.48 -3.51
C ALA A 68 -3.67 21.59 -2.58
N HIS A 69 -3.04 20.47 -2.29
CA HIS A 69 -1.86 20.40 -1.42
C HIS A 69 -0.95 19.26 -1.87
N TYR A 70 0.03 19.55 -2.70
CA TYR A 70 1.02 18.58 -3.13
C TYR A 70 1.76 17.99 -1.93
N VAL A 71 1.98 16.69 -1.97
CA VAL A 71 2.83 15.96 -1.03
C VAL A 71 3.66 14.92 -1.78
N PRO A 72 4.95 14.78 -1.47
CA PRO A 72 5.83 13.84 -2.19
C PRO A 72 5.52 12.37 -1.92
N CYS A 73 4.83 12.04 -0.84
CA CYS A 73 4.36 10.70 -0.51
C CYS A 73 3.00 10.73 0.20
N PHE A 74 2.10 9.87 -0.21
CA PHE A 74 0.81 9.69 0.46
C PHE A 74 0.49 8.23 0.72
N GLY A 75 -0.49 8.00 1.56
CA GLY A 75 -1.24 6.76 1.66
C GLY A 75 -2.70 7.04 1.92
N GLY A 76 -3.56 6.13 1.50
CA GLY A 76 -4.98 6.14 1.80
C GLY A 76 -5.36 5.05 2.79
N PRO A 77 -6.50 5.19 3.49
CA PRO A 77 -7.02 4.15 4.36
C PRO A 77 -7.59 2.97 3.57
N ASP A 78 -7.84 1.88 4.26
CA ASP A 78 -8.55 0.74 3.74
C ASP A 78 -9.93 0.58 4.39
N ALA A 79 -10.87 0.05 3.62
CA ALA A 79 -12.25 -0.19 4.03
C ALA A 79 -12.69 -1.62 3.68
N ALA A 80 -13.79 -2.06 4.27
CA ALA A 80 -14.45 -3.30 3.88
C ALA A 80 -15.54 -3.01 2.85
N HIS A 81 -15.52 -3.74 1.74
CA HIS A 81 -16.58 -3.68 0.75
C HIS A 81 -17.82 -4.44 1.23
N SER A 82 -19.01 -4.04 0.78
CA SER A 82 -20.28 -4.67 1.15
C SER A 82 -20.34 -6.17 0.80
N SER A 83 -19.70 -6.58 -0.30
CA SER A 83 -19.62 -7.97 -0.78
C SER A 83 -18.66 -8.86 0.02
N PHE A 84 -17.86 -8.32 0.94
CA PHE A 84 -16.92 -9.10 1.73
C PHE A 84 -17.69 -9.94 2.79
N THR A 85 -17.13 -11.10 3.13
CA THR A 85 -17.71 -11.97 4.16
C THR A 85 -17.67 -11.30 5.54
N ASP A 86 -18.52 -11.77 6.47
CA ASP A 86 -18.56 -11.20 7.82
C ASP A 86 -17.21 -11.38 8.56
N VAL A 87 -16.52 -12.51 8.32
CA VAL A 87 -15.16 -12.73 8.84
C VAL A 87 -14.20 -11.67 8.31
N GLN A 88 -14.23 -11.37 7.02
CA GLN A 88 -13.38 -10.33 6.42
C GLN A 88 -13.70 -8.94 6.95
N LYS A 89 -14.99 -8.63 7.16
CA LYS A 89 -15.44 -7.37 7.77
C LYS A 89 -15.00 -7.25 9.23
N ALA A 90 -15.12 -8.32 10.01
CA ALA A 90 -14.65 -8.37 11.40
C ALA A 90 -13.12 -8.20 11.49
N ILE A 91 -12.36 -8.88 10.63
CA ILE A 91 -10.90 -8.71 10.55
C ILE A 91 -10.57 -7.26 10.15
N ASN A 92 -11.28 -6.68 9.18
CA ASN A 92 -11.07 -5.30 8.78
C ASN A 92 -11.32 -4.35 9.96
N PHE A 93 -12.42 -4.52 10.68
CA PHE A 93 -12.71 -3.73 11.88
C PHE A 93 -11.58 -3.85 12.91
N SER A 94 -11.16 -5.08 13.23
CA SER A 94 -10.04 -5.34 14.15
C SER A 94 -8.75 -4.63 13.71
N MET A 95 -8.46 -4.57 12.42
CA MET A 95 -7.22 -3.98 11.90
C MET A 95 -7.28 -2.46 11.71
N THR A 96 -8.47 -1.85 11.78
CA THR A 96 -8.65 -0.39 11.60
C THR A 96 -9.13 0.30 12.87
N ALA A 97 -9.62 -0.45 13.86
CA ALA A 97 -10.10 0.10 15.11
C ALA A 97 -8.96 0.78 15.91
N PHE A 98 -9.30 1.88 16.55
CA PHE A 98 -8.35 2.66 17.36
C PHE A 98 -7.72 1.83 18.50
N LEU A 99 -8.54 1.05 19.21
CA LEU A 99 -8.09 0.22 20.33
C LEU A 99 -7.04 -0.84 19.96
N THR A 100 -7.05 -1.28 18.70
CA THR A 100 -6.15 -2.37 18.25
C THR A 100 -4.91 -1.85 17.52
N THR A 101 -5.02 -0.70 16.86
CA THR A 101 -3.94 -0.18 15.99
C THR A 101 -3.52 1.26 16.29
N GLY A 102 -4.10 1.92 17.31
CA GLY A 102 -3.80 3.31 17.63
C GLY A 102 -4.11 4.30 16.48
N GLY A 103 -4.92 3.89 15.51
CA GLY A 103 -5.26 4.71 14.35
C GLY A 103 -4.17 4.78 13.26
N ILE A 104 -3.07 4.02 13.37
CA ILE A 104 -1.92 4.05 12.44
C ILE A 104 -2.31 3.73 10.98
N ARG A 105 -3.46 3.09 10.77
CA ARG A 105 -3.99 2.74 9.44
C ARG A 105 -4.95 3.79 8.86
N GLY A 106 -4.91 5.02 9.36
CA GLY A 106 -5.73 6.11 8.84
C GLY A 106 -7.08 6.30 9.53
N GLY A 107 -7.22 5.83 10.78
CA GLY A 107 -8.38 6.11 11.63
C GLY A 107 -8.59 7.61 11.87
N LYS A 108 -9.80 7.99 12.38
CA LYS A 108 -10.14 9.39 12.68
C LYS A 108 -9.22 10.02 13.73
N VAL A 109 -8.79 9.21 14.70
CA VAL A 109 -7.84 9.59 15.77
C VAL A 109 -6.55 8.80 15.56
N GLN A 110 -5.40 9.45 15.68
CA GLN A 110 -4.08 8.85 15.54
C GLN A 110 -3.25 9.15 16.77
N MET A 111 -2.65 8.12 17.36
CA MET A 111 -1.66 8.26 18.43
C MET A 111 -0.24 8.40 17.89
N GLU A 112 0.02 7.87 16.71
CA GLU A 112 1.35 7.87 16.09
C GLU A 112 1.28 8.48 14.69
N LYS A 113 2.44 8.81 14.14
CA LYS A 113 2.54 9.29 12.74
C LYS A 113 2.02 8.23 11.78
N PHE A 114 1.13 8.65 10.88
CA PHE A 114 0.57 7.78 9.86
C PHE A 114 1.66 7.10 9.02
N VAL A 115 1.54 5.80 8.83
CA VAL A 115 2.44 5.01 7.98
C VAL A 115 1.65 4.41 6.82
N PRO A 116 1.90 4.85 5.58
CA PRO A 116 1.28 4.28 4.38
C PRO A 116 1.49 2.77 4.30
N ARG A 117 0.52 2.08 3.72
CA ARG A 117 0.61 0.65 3.41
C ARG A 117 0.70 0.46 1.91
N SER A 118 1.54 -0.45 1.48
CA SER A 118 1.84 -0.65 0.07
C SER A 118 0.65 -1.01 -0.82
N PHE A 119 -0.47 -1.45 -0.23
CA PHE A 119 -1.70 -1.71 -0.97
C PHE A 119 -2.46 -0.42 -1.39
N ASN A 120 -2.12 0.74 -0.83
CA ASN A 120 -2.66 2.06 -1.17
C ASN A 120 -1.64 3.14 -0.76
N MET A 121 -0.56 3.19 -1.46
CA MET A 121 0.56 4.10 -1.24
C MET A 121 1.00 4.70 -2.56
N GLY A 122 1.40 5.96 -2.54
CA GLY A 122 2.05 6.58 -3.68
C GLY A 122 3.16 7.53 -3.26
N TYR A 123 4.14 7.70 -4.16
CA TYR A 123 5.22 8.68 -3.99
C TYR A 123 5.78 9.15 -5.33
N SER A 124 6.37 10.34 -5.33
CA SER A 124 6.92 10.98 -6.53
C SER A 124 8.19 10.27 -7.01
N ARG A 125 8.50 10.42 -8.29
CA ARG A 125 9.76 9.97 -8.90
C ARG A 125 10.97 10.52 -8.15
N ARG A 126 10.94 11.81 -7.73
CA ARG A 126 12.00 12.41 -6.92
C ARG A 126 12.23 11.67 -5.60
N VAL A 127 11.18 11.18 -4.94
CA VAL A 127 11.33 10.35 -3.74
C VAL A 127 12.06 9.06 -4.08
N TRP A 128 11.64 8.36 -5.14
CA TRP A 128 12.29 7.12 -5.56
C TRP A 128 13.78 7.32 -5.91
N GLU A 129 14.10 8.35 -6.67
CA GLU A 129 15.49 8.69 -7.03
C GLU A 129 16.36 8.98 -5.80
N THR A 130 15.76 9.51 -4.73
CA THR A 130 16.49 9.83 -3.50
C THR A 130 16.65 8.63 -2.57
N VAL A 131 15.58 7.83 -2.37
CA VAL A 131 15.58 6.76 -1.35
C VAL A 131 15.71 5.36 -1.93
N GLY A 132 15.59 5.21 -3.25
CA GLY A 132 15.59 3.92 -3.94
C GLY A 132 14.26 3.17 -3.82
N GLY A 133 14.25 1.92 -4.28
CA GLY A 133 13.08 1.05 -4.28
C GLY A 133 12.77 0.38 -2.94
N PHE A 134 11.79 -0.52 -2.96
CA PHE A 134 11.43 -1.37 -1.81
C PHE A 134 12.54 -2.38 -1.52
N ARG A 135 12.85 -2.59 -0.26
CA ARG A 135 13.78 -3.63 0.19
C ARG A 135 13.05 -4.98 0.35
N GLU A 136 13.78 -6.06 0.15
CA GLU A 136 13.27 -7.41 0.37
C GLU A 136 13.22 -7.74 1.85
N MET A 137 12.14 -7.37 2.50
CA MET A 137 11.91 -7.62 3.92
C MET A 137 10.43 -7.66 4.24
N PHE A 138 10.08 -8.18 5.40
CA PHE A 138 8.74 -7.97 5.95
C PHE A 138 8.58 -6.52 6.40
N SER A 139 7.37 -5.97 6.18
CA SER A 139 7.07 -4.56 6.44
C SER A 139 7.92 -3.59 5.59
N GLU A 140 8.13 -3.95 4.34
CA GLU A 140 8.82 -3.14 3.33
C GLU A 140 8.19 -1.74 3.14
N ASP A 141 6.90 -1.62 3.44
CA ASP A 141 6.15 -0.36 3.44
C ASP A 141 6.56 0.55 4.61
N ILE A 142 6.78 -0.02 5.79
CA ILE A 142 7.26 0.73 6.96
C ILE A 142 8.72 1.15 6.76
N ASP A 143 9.58 0.26 6.26
CA ASP A 143 10.96 0.58 5.90
C ASP A 143 11.01 1.73 4.88
N MET A 144 10.22 1.64 3.80
CA MET A 144 10.13 2.67 2.79
C MET A 144 9.69 4.01 3.39
N SER A 145 8.64 4.01 4.20
CA SER A 145 8.13 5.21 4.87
C SER A 145 9.17 5.83 5.82
N THR A 146 9.96 5.00 6.51
CA THR A 146 11.03 5.44 7.40
C THR A 146 12.15 6.11 6.60
N ARG A 147 12.58 5.51 5.48
CA ARG A 147 13.60 6.10 4.60
C ARG A 147 13.13 7.42 3.97
N ILE A 148 11.88 7.49 3.52
CA ILE A 148 11.27 8.72 2.98
C ILE A 148 11.33 9.85 4.01
N ARG A 149 10.93 9.59 5.27
CA ARG A 149 11.00 10.60 6.34
C ARG A 149 12.43 10.98 6.70
N LYS A 150 13.35 10.02 6.77
CA LYS A 150 14.78 10.30 7.04
C LYS A 150 15.43 11.13 5.94
N ALA A 151 14.94 11.03 4.72
CA ALA A 151 15.35 11.88 3.60
C ALA A 151 14.69 13.28 3.59
N GLY A 152 13.87 13.60 4.60
CA GLY A 152 13.24 14.90 4.75
C GLY A 152 11.95 15.10 3.95
N PHE A 153 11.36 14.03 3.40
CA PHE A 153 10.10 14.12 2.67
C PHE A 153 8.89 13.92 3.58
N ASP A 154 7.85 14.71 3.34
CA ASP A 154 6.58 14.57 4.04
C ASP A 154 5.77 13.39 3.52
N ILE A 155 5.05 12.75 4.45
CA ILE A 155 4.08 11.69 4.17
C ILE A 155 2.73 12.14 4.71
N ARG A 156 1.70 12.12 3.84
CA ARG A 156 0.35 12.54 4.19
C ARG A 156 -0.66 11.40 4.07
N LEU A 157 -1.61 11.38 4.98
CA LEU A 157 -2.83 10.59 4.84
C LEU A 157 -3.84 11.37 4.01
N ILE A 158 -4.27 10.81 2.86
CA ILE A 158 -5.38 11.31 2.06
C ILE A 158 -6.58 10.38 2.32
N ARG A 159 -7.46 10.81 3.22
CA ARG A 159 -8.57 9.97 3.73
C ARG A 159 -9.58 9.59 2.67
N GLU A 160 -9.79 10.49 1.74
CA GLU A 160 -10.75 10.37 0.66
C GLU A 160 -10.27 9.38 -0.44
N ALA A 161 -8.95 9.17 -0.55
CA ALA A 161 -8.34 8.19 -1.45
C ALA A 161 -8.23 6.82 -0.77
N PHE A 162 -9.36 6.23 -0.41
CA PHE A 162 -9.42 4.90 0.22
C PHE A 162 -9.57 3.79 -0.82
N VAL A 163 -9.23 2.55 -0.42
CA VAL A 163 -9.48 1.35 -1.21
C VAL A 163 -10.23 0.31 -0.37
N TYR A 164 -10.98 -0.57 -1.03
CA TYR A 164 -11.54 -1.75 -0.37
C TYR A 164 -10.52 -2.87 -0.43
N HIS A 165 -9.91 -3.21 0.71
CA HIS A 165 -8.87 -4.22 0.78
C HIS A 165 -9.44 -5.55 1.30
N LYS A 166 -9.40 -6.58 0.47
CA LYS A 166 -9.91 -7.92 0.79
C LYS A 166 -9.04 -8.60 1.84
N ARG A 167 -9.60 -8.79 3.01
CA ARG A 167 -8.91 -9.41 4.14
C ARG A 167 -8.82 -10.93 4.02
N ARG A 168 -8.03 -11.56 4.89
CA ARG A 168 -7.96 -13.01 5.00
C ARG A 168 -9.35 -13.60 5.21
N VAL A 169 -9.58 -14.77 4.64
CA VAL A 169 -10.90 -15.43 4.62
C VAL A 169 -11.19 -16.22 5.90
N ASP A 170 -10.16 -16.50 6.70
CA ASP A 170 -10.27 -17.27 7.94
C ASP A 170 -9.35 -16.70 9.06
N LEU A 171 -9.71 -17.05 10.30
CA LEU A 171 -9.02 -16.59 11.50
C LEU A 171 -7.60 -17.19 11.66
N GLN A 172 -7.35 -18.39 11.13
CA GLN A 172 -6.05 -19.03 11.23
C GLN A 172 -5.02 -18.27 10.38
N LYS A 173 -5.38 -17.93 9.13
CA LYS A 173 -4.53 -17.09 8.26
C LYS A 173 -4.35 -15.69 8.83
N PHE A 174 -5.38 -15.15 9.46
CA PHE A 174 -5.29 -13.85 10.14
C PHE A 174 -4.34 -13.90 11.34
N SER A 175 -4.44 -14.91 12.20
CA SER A 175 -3.53 -15.11 13.34
C SER A 175 -2.07 -15.23 12.89
N ARG A 176 -1.82 -16.02 11.85
CA ARG A 176 -0.47 -16.12 11.25
C ARG A 176 0.05 -14.78 10.73
N GLN A 177 -0.82 -14.00 10.08
CA GLN A 177 -0.46 -12.67 9.59
C GLN A 177 -0.09 -11.70 10.73
N THR A 178 -0.87 -11.69 11.81
CA THR A 178 -0.59 -10.82 12.98
C THR A 178 0.68 -11.22 13.71
N TYR A 179 0.97 -12.52 13.80
CA TYR A 179 2.23 -13.04 14.33
C TYR A 179 3.44 -12.51 13.53
N VAL A 180 3.37 -12.61 12.20
CA VAL A 180 4.42 -12.09 11.31
C VAL A 180 4.59 -10.56 11.44
N PHE A 181 3.50 -9.82 11.61
CA PHE A 181 3.58 -8.38 11.88
C PHE A 181 4.29 -8.07 13.21
N GLY A 182 4.06 -8.88 14.25
CA GLY A 182 4.79 -8.75 15.51
C GLY A 182 6.29 -8.98 15.34
N MET A 183 6.69 -10.03 14.66
CA MET A 183 8.11 -10.33 14.38
C MET A 183 8.78 -9.24 13.55
N SER A 184 8.10 -8.69 12.54
CA SER A 184 8.68 -7.65 11.69
C SER A 184 8.99 -6.35 12.44
N ARG A 185 8.28 -6.06 13.53
CA ARG A 185 8.55 -4.89 14.39
C ARG A 185 9.92 -5.01 15.09
N ILE A 186 10.32 -6.22 15.48
CA ILE A 186 11.64 -6.48 16.06
C ILE A 186 12.72 -6.18 15.02
N THR A 187 12.57 -6.68 13.80
CA THR A 187 13.51 -6.41 12.70
C THR A 187 13.62 -4.91 12.41
N LEU A 188 12.48 -4.21 12.34
CA LEU A 188 12.47 -2.76 12.13
C LEU A 188 13.14 -2.00 13.27
N LYS A 189 12.95 -2.41 14.53
CA LYS A 189 13.59 -1.78 15.68
C LYS A 189 15.11 -1.98 15.68
N LEU A 190 15.59 -3.12 15.20
CA LEU A 190 17.03 -3.37 15.03
C LEU A 190 17.63 -2.51 13.91
N LEU A 191 16.90 -2.31 12.81
CA LEU A 191 17.34 -1.46 11.69
C LEU A 191 17.25 0.04 12.01
N TYR A 192 16.29 0.43 12.84
CA TYR A 192 15.97 1.81 13.16
C TYR A 192 15.76 1.97 14.68
N PRO A 193 16.82 1.87 15.50
CA PRO A 193 16.70 1.89 16.97
C PRO A 193 16.08 3.18 17.51
N ASP A 194 16.26 4.29 16.80
CA ASP A 194 15.78 5.63 17.22
C ASP A 194 14.42 6.00 16.62
N SER A 195 13.71 5.07 15.95
CA SER A 195 12.44 5.34 15.29
C SER A 195 11.25 4.73 16.04
#